data_b693d819253618a2461d17fc6e03abbe
#
_entry.id   b693d819253618a2461d17fc6e03abbe
#
_cell.length_a   1.000
_cell.length_b   1.000
_cell.length_c   1.000
_cell.angle_alpha   90.00
_cell.angle_beta   90.00
_cell.angle_gamma   90.00
#
_symmetry.space_group_name_H-M   'P 1'
#
loop_
_entity.id
_entity.type
_entity.pdbx_description
1 polymer ?
#
loop_
_entity_poly.entity_id
_entity_poly.type
_entity_poly.pdbx_seq_one_letter_code
_entity_poly.pdbx_strand_id
1 'polypeptide(L)'
;MVQTKPMKYAFVTLALLAATSTPALGEVKAEAEDGFNIIHVATVNASPDEIWRRLLSPKDYWNKAHSWSGSAAGFYIDAQANGCFCELFQETDSNGQVKTVGSVEHMRVIFAQPGKVLRMQGALGPLQSEAVIGTLTVAIAPIKEGIGTTVSFSYVVGGYMRYKVPEIAPAVDKVLGEQFKNMLSPFTAKQDEASKSDGFRLDVEKIADPAARDVGPSDAATSLDDAPGDVFIPE
;
A
#
# COMPACT_ATOMS: atom_id res chain seq x y z
N MET A 1 38.63 -39.51 -59.54
CA MET A 1 38.75 -39.44 -58.05
C MET A 1 38.22 -38.08 -57.64
N VAL A 2 36.99 -38.04 -57.08
CA VAL A 2 36.37 -36.82 -56.62
C VAL A 2 36.32 -36.90 -55.10
N GLN A 3 37.05 -36.02 -54.43
CA GLN A 3 37.08 -35.94 -52.96
C GLN A 3 35.93 -35.03 -52.48
N THR A 4 35.00 -35.61 -51.76
CA THR A 4 33.96 -34.90 -51.04
C THR A 4 34.40 -34.48 -49.65
N LYS A 5 34.46 -33.18 -49.35
CA LYS A 5 34.72 -32.61 -48.01
C LYS A 5 33.48 -32.78 -47.11
N PRO A 6 33.61 -33.19 -45.84
CA PRO A 6 32.51 -33.23 -44.91
C PRO A 6 32.18 -31.82 -44.40
N MET A 7 30.90 -31.43 -44.50
CA MET A 7 30.35 -30.20 -43.96
C MET A 7 30.05 -30.40 -42.47
N LYS A 8 30.72 -29.61 -41.62
CA LYS A 8 30.52 -29.64 -40.16
C LYS A 8 29.28 -28.78 -39.81
N TYR A 9 28.20 -29.41 -39.40
CA TYR A 9 27.04 -28.72 -38.83
C TYR A 9 27.35 -28.30 -37.39
N ALA A 10 27.45 -27.00 -37.15
CA ALA A 10 27.51 -26.43 -35.80
C ALA A 10 26.07 -26.33 -35.28
N PHE A 11 25.74 -27.13 -34.28
CA PHE A 11 24.49 -27.00 -33.51
C PHE A 11 24.63 -25.80 -32.58
N VAL A 12 23.93 -24.72 -32.91
CA VAL A 12 23.72 -23.59 -31.96
C VAL A 12 22.60 -23.96 -31.03
N THR A 13 22.91 -24.34 -29.81
CA THR A 13 21.92 -24.53 -28.75
C THR A 13 21.47 -23.19 -28.24
N LEU A 14 20.26 -22.79 -28.64
CA LEU A 14 19.57 -21.61 -28.12
C LEU A 14 19.08 -21.92 -26.70
N ALA A 15 19.77 -21.41 -25.69
CA ALA A 15 19.33 -21.49 -24.30
C ALA A 15 18.15 -20.54 -24.10
N LEU A 16 16.94 -21.13 -23.92
CA LEU A 16 15.73 -20.38 -23.55
C LEU A 16 15.87 -20.00 -22.08
N LEU A 17 16.21 -18.74 -21.79
CA LEU A 17 16.06 -18.19 -20.44
C LEU A 17 14.57 -17.99 -20.17
N ALA A 18 14.01 -18.86 -19.35
CA ALA A 18 12.69 -18.67 -18.77
C ALA A 18 12.78 -17.49 -17.79
N ALA A 19 12.18 -16.34 -18.16
CA ALA A 19 11.98 -15.23 -17.25
C ALA A 19 10.93 -15.66 -16.20
N THR A 20 11.36 -16.00 -14.99
CA THR A 20 10.48 -16.24 -13.84
C THR A 20 9.96 -14.89 -13.37
N SER A 21 8.66 -14.63 -13.58
CA SER A 21 7.97 -13.54 -12.93
C SER A 21 8.03 -13.77 -11.40
N THR A 22 8.79 -12.95 -10.69
CA THR A 22 8.80 -12.96 -9.23
C THR A 22 7.45 -12.44 -8.73
N PRO A 23 6.74 -13.19 -7.87
CA PRO A 23 5.54 -12.66 -7.23
C PRO A 23 5.90 -11.41 -6.42
N ALA A 24 4.99 -10.43 -6.40
CA ALA A 24 5.12 -9.26 -5.53
C ALA A 24 5.16 -9.77 -4.07
N LEU A 25 6.32 -9.71 -3.46
CA LEU A 25 6.51 -10.03 -2.06
C LEU A 25 6.44 -8.72 -1.29
N GLY A 26 5.50 -8.65 -0.36
CA GLY A 26 5.57 -7.68 0.72
C GLY A 26 6.77 -8.00 1.61
N GLU A 27 7.37 -7.00 2.18
CA GLU A 27 8.53 -7.15 3.04
C GLU A 27 8.49 -6.10 4.15
N VAL A 28 8.76 -6.55 5.37
CA VAL A 28 9.13 -5.62 6.44
C VAL A 28 10.48 -5.02 6.04
N LYS A 29 10.49 -3.71 5.72
CA LYS A 29 11.68 -3.02 5.19
C LYS A 29 12.60 -2.49 6.26
N ALA A 30 12.05 -2.12 7.41
CA ALA A 30 12.80 -1.62 8.54
C ALA A 30 12.05 -1.90 9.84
N GLU A 31 12.80 -2.22 10.88
CA GLU A 31 12.31 -2.36 12.24
C GLU A 31 13.15 -1.48 13.15
N ALA A 32 12.48 -0.83 14.11
CA ALA A 32 13.08 -0.12 15.22
C ALA A 32 12.52 -0.69 16.53
N GLU A 33 13.02 -0.26 17.66
CA GLU A 33 12.54 -0.73 18.97
C GLU A 33 11.05 -0.39 19.18
N ASP A 34 10.60 0.74 18.63
CA ASP A 34 9.27 1.32 18.81
C ASP A 34 8.49 1.52 17.51
N GLY A 35 8.91 0.86 16.41
CA GLY A 35 8.22 1.00 15.12
C GLY A 35 8.72 0.10 14.01
N PHE A 36 7.98 0.11 12.89
CA PHE A 36 8.31 -0.68 11.70
C PHE A 36 7.76 -0.05 10.43
N ASN A 37 8.31 -0.46 9.29
CA ASN A 37 7.84 -0.08 7.95
C ASN A 37 7.61 -1.31 7.09
N ILE A 38 6.43 -1.40 6.49
CA ILE A 38 6.00 -2.46 5.56
C ILE A 38 5.77 -1.85 4.19
N ILE A 39 6.26 -2.51 3.13
CA ILE A 39 6.03 -2.07 1.75
C ILE A 39 5.59 -3.25 0.89
N HIS A 40 4.45 -3.08 0.19
CA HIS A 40 3.98 -3.97 -0.88
C HIS A 40 3.95 -3.20 -2.18
N VAL A 41 4.48 -3.79 -3.25
CA VAL A 41 4.48 -3.19 -4.59
C VAL A 41 4.07 -4.22 -5.62
N ALA A 42 3.21 -3.82 -6.55
CA ALA A 42 2.84 -4.64 -7.70
C ALA A 42 2.56 -3.77 -8.92
N THR A 43 2.78 -4.33 -10.11
CA THR A 43 2.34 -3.74 -11.37
C THR A 43 1.22 -4.58 -11.95
N VAL A 44 0.15 -3.94 -12.38
CA VAL A 44 -1.04 -4.59 -12.93
C VAL A 44 -1.48 -3.94 -14.25
N ASN A 45 -2.19 -4.71 -15.07
CA ASN A 45 -2.74 -4.22 -16.34
C ASN A 45 -4.11 -3.56 -16.11
N ALA A 46 -4.07 -2.37 -15.52
CA ALA A 46 -5.24 -1.52 -15.28
C ALA A 46 -4.82 -0.05 -15.33
N SER A 47 -5.77 0.84 -15.60
CA SER A 47 -5.55 2.27 -15.52
C SER A 47 -5.50 2.77 -14.06
N PRO A 48 -4.84 3.90 -13.77
CA PRO A 48 -4.86 4.53 -12.44
C PRO A 48 -6.28 4.76 -11.90
N ASP A 49 -7.23 5.11 -12.74
CA ASP A 49 -8.62 5.37 -12.35
C ASP A 49 -9.38 4.08 -11.97
N GLU A 50 -9.08 2.94 -12.62
CA GLU A 50 -9.65 1.64 -12.25
C GLU A 50 -9.12 1.22 -10.87
N ILE A 51 -7.82 1.37 -10.63
CA ILE A 51 -7.21 1.09 -9.33
C ILE A 51 -7.78 2.00 -8.24
N TRP A 52 -7.92 3.31 -8.53
CA TRP A 52 -8.49 4.26 -7.59
C TRP A 52 -9.90 3.89 -7.17
N ARG A 53 -10.79 3.60 -8.12
CA ARG A 53 -12.17 3.15 -7.83
C ARG A 53 -12.21 1.87 -7.00
N ARG A 54 -11.33 0.92 -7.30
CA ARG A 54 -11.23 -0.33 -6.55
C ARG A 54 -10.74 -0.08 -5.13
N LEU A 55 -9.73 0.77 -4.94
CA LEU A 55 -9.20 1.17 -3.63
C LEU A 55 -10.31 1.74 -2.73
N LEU A 56 -11.18 2.60 -3.28
CA LEU A 56 -12.27 3.24 -2.53
C LEU A 56 -13.46 2.30 -2.20
N SER A 57 -13.41 1.04 -2.62
CA SER A 57 -14.44 0.04 -2.35
C SER A 57 -13.89 -1.11 -1.50
N PRO A 58 -13.41 -0.86 -0.27
CA PRO A 58 -12.78 -1.89 0.56
C PRO A 58 -13.72 -3.06 0.88
N LYS A 59 -15.04 -2.84 0.92
CA LYS A 59 -16.04 -3.91 1.08
C LYS A 59 -15.92 -5.04 0.04
N ASP A 60 -15.34 -4.74 -1.13
CA ASP A 60 -15.24 -5.69 -2.25
C ASP A 60 -13.95 -6.52 -2.23
N TYR A 61 -12.98 -6.17 -1.36
CA TYR A 61 -11.70 -6.88 -1.29
C TYR A 61 -11.17 -7.14 0.12
N TRP A 62 -11.67 -6.44 1.14
CA TRP A 62 -11.21 -6.64 2.50
C TRP A 62 -11.66 -8.00 3.02
N ASN A 63 -10.73 -8.79 3.57
CA ASN A 63 -11.09 -10.06 4.17
C ASN A 63 -11.85 -9.83 5.49
N LYS A 64 -13.07 -10.35 5.56
CA LYS A 64 -13.94 -10.25 6.74
C LYS A 64 -13.32 -10.82 8.02
N ALA A 65 -12.35 -11.75 7.91
CA ALA A 65 -11.64 -12.26 9.08
C ALA A 65 -10.78 -11.18 9.76
N HIS A 66 -10.53 -10.06 9.08
CA HIS A 66 -9.80 -8.90 9.57
C HIS A 66 -10.72 -7.68 9.71
N SER A 67 -11.98 -7.90 10.03
CA SER A 67 -12.98 -6.87 10.38
C SER A 67 -13.39 -7.00 11.83
N TRP A 68 -13.84 -5.92 12.43
CA TRP A 68 -14.38 -5.93 13.79
C TRP A 68 -15.82 -6.45 13.83
N SER A 69 -16.60 -6.20 12.78
CA SER A 69 -18.00 -6.65 12.65
C SER A 69 -18.14 -8.12 12.21
N GLY A 70 -17.06 -8.77 11.75
CA GLY A 70 -17.11 -10.08 11.09
C GLY A 70 -17.64 -10.02 9.65
N SER A 71 -17.82 -8.81 9.08
CA SER A 71 -18.34 -8.57 7.74
C SER A 71 -17.54 -7.49 7.01
N ALA A 72 -17.28 -7.68 5.72
CA ALA A 72 -16.69 -6.64 4.91
C ALA A 72 -17.72 -5.60 4.39
N ALA A 73 -19.02 -5.86 4.50
CA ALA A 73 -20.07 -5.05 3.89
C ALA A 73 -20.13 -3.60 4.42
N GLY A 74 -19.70 -3.39 5.68
CA GLY A 74 -19.70 -2.07 6.33
C GLY A 74 -18.47 -1.20 6.03
N PHE A 75 -17.46 -1.71 5.32
CA PHE A 75 -16.25 -0.94 5.02
C PHE A 75 -16.48 0.12 3.94
N TYR A 76 -15.92 1.31 4.15
CA TYR A 76 -15.86 2.37 3.15
C TYR A 76 -14.66 3.28 3.35
N ILE A 77 -14.28 4.00 2.30
CA ILE A 77 -13.28 5.06 2.34
C ILE A 77 -13.92 6.33 1.78
N ASP A 78 -13.96 7.40 2.60
CA ASP A 78 -14.24 8.75 2.16
C ASP A 78 -12.91 9.44 1.81
N ALA A 79 -12.57 9.48 0.51
CA ALA A 79 -11.27 9.92 0.02
C ALA A 79 -11.14 11.43 -0.09
N GLN A 80 -11.41 12.15 0.98
CA GLN A 80 -11.16 13.58 1.13
C GLN A 80 -10.45 13.87 2.47
N ALA A 81 -9.75 14.99 2.57
CA ALA A 81 -9.11 15.39 3.82
C ALA A 81 -10.15 15.42 4.97
N ASN A 82 -9.81 14.78 6.10
CA ASN A 82 -10.68 14.48 7.24
C ASN A 82 -11.77 13.42 6.99
N GLY A 83 -11.87 12.85 5.80
CA GLY A 83 -12.64 11.63 5.58
C GLY A 83 -12.01 10.44 6.29
N CYS A 84 -12.66 9.29 6.29
CA CYS A 84 -12.16 8.12 6.99
C CYS A 84 -12.14 6.84 6.14
N PHE A 85 -11.24 5.95 6.48
CA PHE A 85 -11.37 4.52 6.25
C PHE A 85 -12.05 3.93 7.48
N CYS A 86 -13.34 3.66 7.34
CA CYS A 86 -14.23 3.27 8.42
C CYS A 86 -14.95 1.96 8.15
N GLU A 87 -15.43 1.33 9.22
CA GLU A 87 -16.29 0.15 9.19
C GLU A 87 -17.54 0.42 10.02
N LEU A 88 -18.72 0.19 9.43
CA LEU A 88 -20.01 0.25 10.11
C LEU A 88 -20.39 -1.13 10.63
N PHE A 89 -20.84 -1.19 11.87
CA PHE A 89 -21.44 -2.40 12.44
C PHE A 89 -22.92 -2.39 12.11
N GLN A 90 -23.35 -3.36 11.33
CA GLN A 90 -24.70 -3.43 10.79
C GLN A 90 -25.41 -4.68 11.30
N GLU A 91 -26.65 -4.50 11.74
CA GLU A 91 -27.55 -5.58 12.11
C GLU A 91 -28.79 -5.54 11.24
N THR A 92 -29.34 -6.69 10.90
CA THR A 92 -30.62 -6.80 10.19
C THR A 92 -31.70 -7.14 11.21
N ASP A 93 -32.71 -6.30 11.31
CA ASP A 93 -33.86 -6.53 12.21
C ASP A 93 -34.80 -7.64 11.68
N SER A 94 -35.82 -7.97 12.48
CA SER A 94 -36.81 -9.00 12.14
C SER A 94 -37.65 -8.67 10.91
N ASN A 95 -37.64 -7.42 10.45
CA ASN A 95 -38.32 -6.95 9.24
C ASN A 95 -37.40 -6.90 8.01
N GLY A 96 -36.14 -7.33 8.13
CA GLY A 96 -35.15 -7.28 7.07
C GLY A 96 -34.53 -5.90 6.87
N GLN A 97 -34.72 -4.94 7.78
CA GLN A 97 -34.12 -3.62 7.69
C GLN A 97 -32.73 -3.62 8.29
N VAL A 98 -31.76 -3.04 7.55
CA VAL A 98 -30.38 -2.91 8.01
C VAL A 98 -30.26 -1.64 8.86
N LYS A 99 -29.76 -1.79 10.09
CA LYS A 99 -29.50 -0.72 11.04
C LYS A 99 -28.01 -0.69 11.41
N THR A 100 -27.42 0.50 11.42
CA THR A 100 -26.09 0.70 11.97
C THR A 100 -26.17 0.79 13.49
N VAL A 101 -25.43 -0.10 14.18
CA VAL A 101 -25.42 -0.20 15.65
C VAL A 101 -24.08 0.25 16.26
N GLY A 102 -23.09 0.53 15.43
CA GLY A 102 -21.77 1.01 15.84
C GLY A 102 -20.87 1.25 14.64
N SER A 103 -19.68 1.73 14.91
CA SER A 103 -18.66 1.94 13.87
C SER A 103 -17.27 1.97 14.48
N VAL A 104 -16.26 1.78 13.62
CA VAL A 104 -14.86 2.01 13.95
C VAL A 104 -14.20 2.84 12.85
N GLU A 105 -13.38 3.83 13.23
CA GLU A 105 -12.47 4.52 12.36
C GLU A 105 -11.15 3.73 12.35
N HIS A 106 -10.80 3.11 11.22
CA HIS A 106 -9.51 2.45 11.06
C HIS A 106 -8.40 3.45 10.83
N MET A 107 -8.64 4.43 9.95
CA MET A 107 -7.69 5.49 9.62
C MET A 107 -8.43 6.74 9.16
N ARG A 108 -7.80 7.90 9.36
CA ARG A 108 -8.26 9.20 8.86
C ARG A 108 -7.50 9.58 7.61
N VAL A 109 -8.20 10.04 6.58
CA VAL A 109 -7.58 10.55 5.36
C VAL A 109 -6.92 11.90 5.63
N ILE A 110 -5.59 11.98 5.40
CA ILE A 110 -4.80 13.21 5.54
C ILE A 110 -4.33 13.78 4.21
N PHE A 111 -4.38 12.99 3.14
CA PHE A 111 -4.07 13.43 1.78
C PHE A 111 -4.79 12.54 0.78
N ALA A 112 -5.46 13.14 -0.20
CA ALA A 112 -6.10 12.44 -1.31
C ALA A 112 -5.88 13.19 -2.63
N GLN A 113 -5.29 12.50 -3.61
CA GLN A 113 -5.18 12.94 -4.99
C GLN A 113 -5.69 11.81 -5.88
N PRO A 114 -6.91 11.92 -6.44
CA PRO A 114 -7.52 10.87 -7.23
C PRO A 114 -6.60 10.31 -8.31
N GLY A 115 -6.55 8.98 -8.40
CA GLY A 115 -5.73 8.25 -9.36
C GLY A 115 -4.22 8.31 -9.12
N LYS A 116 -3.76 8.92 -8.01
CA LYS A 116 -2.32 9.07 -7.72
C LYS A 116 -1.94 8.64 -6.31
N VAL A 117 -2.51 9.26 -5.28
CA VAL A 117 -2.11 9.03 -3.89
C VAL A 117 -3.30 9.13 -2.96
N LEU A 118 -3.42 8.16 -2.05
CA LEU A 118 -4.22 8.24 -0.84
C LEU A 118 -3.30 8.03 0.36
N ARG A 119 -3.29 8.99 1.30
CA ARG A 119 -2.54 8.83 2.55
C ARG A 119 -3.51 8.94 3.72
N MET A 120 -3.44 7.94 4.59
CA MET A 120 -4.31 7.83 5.75
C MET A 120 -3.45 7.64 7.00
N GLN A 121 -3.91 8.16 8.12
CA GLN A 121 -3.26 8.07 9.42
C GLN A 121 -4.18 7.41 10.42
N GLY A 122 -3.65 6.47 11.20
CA GLY A 122 -4.36 5.69 12.20
C GLY A 122 -3.62 4.39 12.50
N ALA A 123 -4.24 3.52 13.28
CA ALA A 123 -3.67 2.21 13.60
C ALA A 123 -4.64 1.11 13.20
N LEU A 124 -4.14 0.05 12.57
CA LEU A 124 -4.93 -1.05 12.04
C LEU A 124 -5.00 -2.24 13.00
N GLY A 125 -6.17 -2.86 13.09
CA GLY A 125 -6.39 -4.09 13.87
C GLY A 125 -6.01 -3.91 15.35
N PRO A 126 -5.21 -4.83 15.94
CA PRO A 126 -4.88 -4.78 17.36
C PRO A 126 -4.03 -3.54 17.76
N LEU A 127 -3.40 -2.88 16.79
CA LEU A 127 -2.65 -1.65 17.05
C LEU A 127 -3.54 -0.47 17.43
N GLN A 128 -4.86 -0.53 17.17
CA GLN A 128 -5.81 0.52 17.56
C GLN A 128 -5.92 0.71 19.08
N SER A 129 -5.58 -0.31 19.86
CA SER A 129 -5.55 -0.23 21.33
C SER A 129 -4.19 0.17 21.90
N GLU A 130 -3.24 0.49 21.04
CA GLU A 130 -1.89 0.88 21.40
C GLU A 130 -1.67 2.39 21.21
N ALA A 131 -0.69 2.94 21.92
CA ALA A 131 -0.30 4.35 21.78
C ALA A 131 0.66 4.56 20.58
N VAL A 132 0.23 4.09 19.41
CA VAL A 132 0.99 4.19 18.15
C VAL A 132 0.22 4.98 17.11
N ILE A 133 0.95 5.53 16.16
CA ILE A 133 0.38 6.08 14.94
C ILE A 133 0.94 5.32 13.75
N GLY A 134 0.05 4.83 12.88
CA GLY A 134 0.41 4.30 11.57
C GLY A 134 0.07 5.30 10.47
N THR A 135 0.91 5.36 9.45
CA THR A 135 0.65 6.12 8.23
C THR A 135 0.68 5.19 7.04
N LEU A 136 -0.49 4.93 6.44
CA LEU A 136 -0.60 4.16 5.21
C LEU A 136 -0.64 5.10 4.01
N THR A 137 0.34 4.97 3.12
CA THR A 137 0.36 5.66 1.83
C THR A 137 0.10 4.64 0.73
N VAL A 138 -0.94 4.85 -0.05
CA VAL A 138 -1.22 4.14 -1.29
C VAL A 138 -0.80 5.05 -2.45
N ALA A 139 0.25 4.66 -3.20
CA ALA A 139 0.66 5.39 -4.38
C ALA A 139 0.29 4.59 -5.64
N ILE A 140 -0.18 5.30 -6.67
CA ILE A 140 -0.66 4.77 -7.94
C ILE A 140 0.06 5.53 -9.04
N ALA A 141 0.85 4.84 -9.85
CA ALA A 141 1.63 5.48 -10.90
C ALA A 141 1.52 4.67 -12.21
N PRO A 142 1.17 5.32 -13.34
CA PRO A 142 1.22 4.64 -14.63
C PRO A 142 2.67 4.26 -14.94
N ILE A 143 2.88 3.10 -15.57
CA ILE A 143 4.21 2.75 -16.08
C ILE A 143 4.59 3.67 -17.24
N LYS A 144 5.89 3.98 -17.37
CA LYS A 144 6.36 4.93 -18.38
C LYS A 144 6.24 4.41 -19.80
N GLU A 145 6.40 3.10 -19.98
CA GLU A 145 6.35 2.43 -21.28
C GLU A 145 5.42 1.22 -21.17
N GLY A 146 4.43 1.14 -22.07
CA GLY A 146 3.43 0.07 -22.09
C GLY A 146 2.09 0.42 -21.44
N ILE A 147 1.30 -0.61 -21.16
CA ILE A 147 -0.03 -0.49 -20.54
C ILE A 147 0.05 -1.07 -19.13
N GLY A 148 -0.29 -0.27 -18.13
CA GLY A 148 -0.37 -0.74 -16.75
C GLY A 148 -0.10 0.35 -15.72
N THR A 149 -0.26 -0.06 -14.47
CA THR A 149 -0.11 0.80 -13.31
C THR A 149 0.66 0.08 -12.22
N THR A 150 1.67 0.75 -11.67
CA THR A 150 2.33 0.32 -10.45
C THR A 150 1.57 0.88 -9.26
N VAL A 151 1.28 0.00 -8.31
CA VAL A 151 0.61 0.31 -7.06
C VAL A 151 1.53 -0.06 -5.90
N SER A 152 1.63 0.80 -4.91
CA SER A 152 2.35 0.50 -3.67
C SER A 152 1.51 0.80 -2.44
N PHE A 153 1.60 -0.05 -1.42
CA PHE A 153 1.20 0.20 -0.04
C PHE A 153 2.46 0.38 0.79
N SER A 154 2.61 1.53 1.42
CA SER A 154 3.68 1.79 2.41
C SER A 154 3.01 2.11 3.73
N TYR A 155 3.25 1.28 4.76
CA TYR A 155 2.68 1.44 6.09
C TYR A 155 3.79 1.60 7.13
N VAL A 156 3.93 2.80 7.64
CA VAL A 156 4.89 3.17 8.68
C VAL A 156 4.16 3.28 10.01
N VAL A 157 4.62 2.55 11.01
CA VAL A 157 4.07 2.55 12.38
C VAL A 157 5.14 2.99 13.36
N GLY A 158 4.79 3.88 14.27
CA GLY A 158 5.70 4.31 15.35
C GLY A 158 4.93 4.71 16.59
N GLY A 159 5.59 4.59 17.75
CA GLY A 159 5.06 4.94 19.05
C GLY A 159 5.11 3.79 20.04
N TYR A 160 4.66 4.05 21.28
CA TYR A 160 4.64 3.03 22.32
C TYR A 160 3.61 1.95 22.04
N MET A 161 4.03 0.70 22.06
CA MET A 161 3.17 -0.47 21.97
C MET A 161 3.58 -1.56 22.97
N ARG A 162 2.60 -2.33 23.43
CA ARG A 162 2.82 -3.48 24.33
C ARG A 162 3.30 -4.72 23.59
N TYR A 163 3.11 -4.74 22.28
CA TYR A 163 3.60 -5.81 21.42
C TYR A 163 5.10 -5.64 21.14
N LYS A 164 5.80 -6.75 20.98
CA LYS A 164 7.18 -6.72 20.48
C LYS A 164 7.19 -6.55 18.96
N VAL A 165 7.94 -5.60 18.47
CA VAL A 165 8.01 -5.30 17.04
C VAL A 165 8.34 -6.53 16.18
N PRO A 166 9.31 -7.41 16.52
CA PRO A 166 9.60 -8.60 15.72
C PRO A 166 8.47 -9.64 15.66
N GLU A 167 7.48 -9.55 16.54
CA GLU A 167 6.31 -10.44 16.55
C GLU A 167 5.13 -9.81 15.80
N ILE A 168 4.88 -8.50 16.00
CA ILE A 168 3.71 -7.83 15.42
C ILE A 168 3.94 -7.39 13.98
N ALA A 169 5.13 -6.96 13.60
CA ALA A 169 5.40 -6.46 12.25
C ALA A 169 5.15 -7.52 11.16
N PRO A 170 5.62 -8.78 11.28
CA PRO A 170 5.29 -9.82 10.31
C PRO A 170 3.80 -10.17 10.26
N ALA A 171 3.08 -10.08 11.38
CA ALA A 171 1.64 -10.33 11.42
C ALA A 171 0.87 -9.24 10.67
N VAL A 172 1.24 -7.96 10.86
CA VAL A 172 0.65 -6.83 10.14
C VAL A 172 1.00 -6.89 8.66
N ASP A 173 2.26 -7.24 8.30
CA ASP A 173 2.70 -7.44 6.92
C ASP A 173 1.83 -8.46 6.19
N LYS A 174 1.61 -9.62 6.81
CA LYS A 174 0.78 -10.68 6.25
C LYS A 174 -0.65 -10.22 5.97
N VAL A 175 -1.27 -9.51 6.93
CA VAL A 175 -2.64 -9.00 6.78
C VAL A 175 -2.73 -7.95 5.68
N LEU A 176 -1.84 -6.95 5.68
CA LEU A 176 -1.83 -5.91 4.65
C LEU A 176 -1.53 -6.48 3.26
N GLY A 177 -0.60 -7.42 3.16
CA GLY A 177 -0.28 -8.12 1.91
C GLY A 177 -1.46 -8.90 1.34
N GLU A 178 -2.28 -9.50 2.22
CA GLU A 178 -3.53 -10.14 1.79
C GLU A 178 -4.52 -9.12 1.22
N GLN A 179 -4.76 -8.00 1.93
CA GLN A 179 -5.68 -6.96 1.43
C GLN A 179 -5.18 -6.34 0.13
N PHE A 180 -3.87 -6.07 0.02
CA PHE A 180 -3.24 -5.57 -1.19
C PHE A 180 -3.45 -6.53 -2.38
N LYS A 181 -3.18 -7.83 -2.18
CA LYS A 181 -3.41 -8.86 -3.19
C LYS A 181 -4.89 -8.96 -3.59
N ASN A 182 -5.81 -8.97 -2.62
CA ASN A 182 -7.25 -9.04 -2.89
C ASN A 182 -7.74 -7.81 -3.66
N MET A 183 -7.24 -6.61 -3.33
CA MET A 183 -7.55 -5.39 -4.05
C MET A 183 -7.14 -5.49 -5.53
N LEU A 184 -5.97 -6.04 -5.81
CA LEU A 184 -5.41 -6.12 -7.15
C LEU A 184 -5.86 -7.35 -7.95
N SER A 185 -6.48 -8.35 -7.31
CA SER A 185 -6.83 -9.63 -7.93
C SER A 185 -7.64 -9.54 -9.24
N PRO A 186 -8.58 -8.59 -9.44
CA PRO A 186 -9.31 -8.48 -10.70
C PRO A 186 -8.43 -8.05 -11.89
N PHE A 187 -7.25 -7.48 -11.59
CA PHE A 187 -6.34 -6.91 -12.60
C PHE A 187 -5.16 -7.84 -12.92
N THR A 188 -4.87 -8.81 -12.05
CA THR A 188 -3.79 -9.78 -12.26
C THR A 188 -4.14 -10.84 -13.29
N ALA A 189 -5.40 -11.26 -13.38
CA ALA A 189 -5.89 -12.22 -14.36
C ALA A 189 -5.75 -11.74 -15.82
N LYS A 190 -5.62 -10.42 -16.03
CA LYS A 190 -5.38 -9.83 -17.36
C LYS A 190 -3.89 -9.83 -17.77
N GLN A 191 -2.98 -10.13 -16.84
CA GLN A 191 -1.53 -10.15 -17.10
C GLN A 191 -1.08 -11.40 -17.84
N ASP A 192 -1.76 -12.53 -17.68
CA ASP A 192 -1.37 -13.81 -18.27
C ASP A 192 -1.44 -13.81 -19.81
N GLU A 193 -2.17 -12.85 -20.41
CA GLU A 193 -2.25 -12.67 -21.86
C GLU A 193 -1.25 -11.64 -22.44
N ALA A 194 -0.67 -10.75 -21.63
CA ALA A 194 0.13 -9.61 -22.12
C ALA A 194 1.62 -9.65 -21.72
N SER A 195 2.06 -10.54 -20.82
CA SER A 195 3.41 -10.51 -20.25
C SER A 195 4.42 -11.28 -21.10
N LYS A 196 4.86 -10.66 -22.19
CA LYS A 196 6.15 -10.96 -22.85
C LYS A 196 6.91 -9.67 -23.08
N SER A 197 7.26 -8.89 -22.07
CA SER A 197 8.38 -7.92 -22.18
C SER A 197 8.78 -7.30 -20.84
N ASP A 198 10.06 -7.42 -20.56
CA ASP A 198 10.98 -6.55 -19.82
C ASP A 198 10.72 -6.18 -18.37
N GLY A 199 11.69 -6.64 -17.55
CA GLY A 199 11.88 -6.27 -16.17
C GLY A 199 12.28 -4.79 -16.00
N PHE A 200 11.40 -4.04 -15.34
CA PHE A 200 11.66 -2.69 -14.88
C PHE A 200 11.81 -2.68 -13.35
N ARG A 201 12.90 -2.13 -12.87
CA ARG A 201 13.17 -1.95 -11.44
C ARG A 201 12.76 -0.54 -11.04
N LEU A 202 11.71 -0.43 -10.23
CA LEU A 202 11.25 0.84 -9.68
C LEU A 202 12.04 1.23 -8.45
N ASP A 203 12.44 2.51 -8.42
CA ASP A 203 12.99 3.15 -7.23
C ASP A 203 11.81 3.53 -6.32
N VAL A 204 11.49 2.65 -5.38
CA VAL A 204 10.29 2.73 -4.52
C VAL A 204 10.35 3.94 -3.59
N GLU A 205 11.53 4.42 -3.21
CA GLU A 205 11.71 5.61 -2.37
C GLU A 205 11.16 6.88 -3.03
N LYS A 206 11.27 7.00 -4.36
CA LYS A 206 10.75 8.17 -5.09
C LYS A 206 9.25 8.17 -5.29
N ILE A 207 8.58 7.02 -5.15
CA ILE A 207 7.13 6.90 -5.34
C ILE A 207 6.40 7.05 -4.02
N ALA A 208 7.00 6.61 -2.93
CA ALA A 208 6.38 6.65 -1.59
C ALA A 208 6.23 8.07 -1.02
N ASP A 209 7.02 9.03 -1.50
CA ASP A 209 6.91 10.44 -1.09
C ASP A 209 7.03 11.40 -2.29
N PRO A 210 5.93 11.69 -2.99
CA PRO A 210 5.92 12.71 -4.04
C PRO A 210 6.16 14.13 -3.50
N ALA A 211 6.16 14.34 -2.18
CA ALA A 211 6.45 15.62 -1.53
C ALA A 211 7.91 15.74 -1.03
N ALA A 212 8.67 14.66 -0.99
CA ALA A 212 10.11 14.69 -0.74
C ALA A 212 10.87 15.20 -1.97
N ARG A 213 10.54 16.38 -2.43
CA ARG A 213 11.40 17.14 -3.36
C ARG A 213 12.47 17.78 -2.52
N ASP A 214 13.70 17.30 -2.74
CA ASP A 214 14.99 17.97 -2.54
C ASP A 214 14.91 19.30 -1.75
N VAL A 215 14.78 19.19 -0.42
CA VAL A 215 15.11 20.29 0.47
C VAL A 215 16.57 20.08 0.78
N GLY A 216 17.43 20.66 -0.04
CA GLY A 216 18.85 20.77 0.25
C GLY A 216 19.05 21.35 1.66
N PRO A 217 20.19 21.10 2.33
CA PRO A 217 20.43 21.58 3.67
C PRO A 217 20.32 23.11 3.68
N SER A 218 19.23 23.61 4.26
CA SER A 218 19.06 25.01 4.56
C SER A 218 19.94 25.30 5.77
N ASP A 219 21.04 26.02 5.52
CA ASP A 219 21.83 26.68 6.56
C ASP A 219 20.97 27.78 7.22
N ALA A 220 20.19 27.38 8.21
CA ALA A 220 19.49 28.30 9.10
C ALA A 220 19.46 27.72 10.51
N ALA A 221 20.65 27.61 11.11
CA ALA A 221 20.78 27.68 12.57
C ALA A 221 20.56 29.15 12.98
N THR A 222 19.31 29.58 13.07
CA THR A 222 18.97 30.84 13.73
C THR A 222 18.61 30.51 15.17
N SER A 223 19.40 31.06 16.07
CA SER A 223 19.28 30.96 17.52
C SER A 223 17.89 31.32 18.03
N LEU A 224 17.32 30.42 18.83
CA LEU A 224 16.04 30.61 19.56
C LEU A 224 16.30 31.41 20.89
N ASP A 225 16.90 32.58 20.78
CA ASP A 225 17.08 33.48 21.90
C ASP A 225 16.51 34.85 21.60
N ASP A 226 15.18 34.93 21.39
CA ASP A 226 14.40 36.17 21.54
C ASP A 226 12.89 35.82 21.36
N ALA A 227 12.27 35.35 22.43
CA ALA A 227 10.83 35.35 22.56
C ALA A 227 10.44 36.33 23.65
N PRO A 228 9.78 37.47 23.35
CA PRO A 228 9.18 38.29 24.39
C PRO A 228 7.96 37.55 24.95
N GLY A 229 7.96 37.40 26.28
CA GLY A 229 6.81 36.87 26.98
C GLY A 229 5.59 37.76 26.82
N ASP A 230 4.42 37.11 26.73
CA ASP A 230 3.17 37.49 27.38
C ASP A 230 2.08 36.55 26.86
N VAL A 231 1.87 35.46 27.59
CA VAL A 231 0.67 34.62 27.39
C VAL A 231 -0.45 35.22 28.25
N PHE A 232 -1.37 35.92 27.61
CA PHE A 232 -2.61 36.38 28.23
C PHE A 232 -3.56 35.18 28.37
N ILE A 233 -3.90 34.80 29.59
CA ILE A 233 -4.96 33.86 29.95
C ILE A 233 -6.14 34.68 30.44
N PRO A 234 -7.30 34.72 29.72
CA PRO A 234 -8.53 35.30 30.26
C PRO A 234 -9.18 34.33 31.24
N GLU A 235 -9.69 34.86 32.34
CA GLU A 235 -10.54 34.17 33.33
C GLU A 235 -11.91 33.75 32.72
#